data_c492163020df3f4fa3e5c60e50141ac6
#
_entry.id   c492163020df3f4fa3e5c60e50141ac6
#
_cell.length_a   1.000
_cell.length_b   1.000
_cell.length_c   1.000
_cell.angle_alpha   90.00
_cell.angle_beta   90.00
_cell.angle_gamma   90.00
#
_symmetry.space_group_name_H-M   'P 1'
#
loop_
_entity.id
_entity.type
_entity.pdbx_description
1 polymer ?
#
loop_
_entity_poly.entity_id
_entity_poly.type
_entity_poly.pdbx_seq_one_letter_code
_entity_poly.pdbx_strand_id
1 'polypeptide(L)'
;IGGAGYTAGELTRLLINHPEVEIGFIHSTSHAGQPVSAVHEGLLGDTDLCFAADFDLNAVDVLFLCQGHGKSTQFWAEHPLPDTLRVIDLAQDFRDESAGYVYGLPELQRQRISGARLVANPGCFATALQLSMLPLAAAGMLPDRISVSGVTGSTGAGVKPGSTTHFSWRSDNLSVYKPFNHQHLAEICRSLKGLQNGWDGVIDFVPVRGNFARGIYAMTWIHTDMTEEAARRLYTDFYATAPFTIVAPGEVDLKQAVNTNKAVIGITATEGRLLVTCAIDNLLKGASGQAVQNMNIMAGFDETAGLRLKPSAF
;
A
#
# COMPACT_ATOMS: atom_id res chain seq x y z
N ILE A 1 7.61 14.19 -6.07
CA ILE A 1 8.09 15.07 -4.98
C ILE A 1 8.46 14.21 -3.77
N GLY A 2 9.61 14.49 -3.12
CA GLY A 2 10.13 13.67 -2.01
C GLY A 2 10.98 12.49 -2.49
N GLY A 3 11.75 12.71 -3.54
CA GLY A 3 12.46 11.70 -4.34
C GLY A 3 13.47 10.82 -3.60
N ALA A 4 13.99 11.23 -2.44
CA ALA A 4 15.03 10.48 -1.71
C ALA A 4 14.48 9.43 -0.71
N GLY A 5 13.15 9.27 -0.60
CA GLY A 5 12.52 8.28 0.28
C GLY A 5 12.42 6.88 -0.35
N TYR A 6 12.21 5.84 0.47
CA TYR A 6 12.04 4.46 -0.01
C TYR A 6 10.92 4.31 -1.03
N THR A 7 9.78 4.96 -0.81
CA THR A 7 8.65 4.92 -1.74
C THR A 7 8.97 5.54 -3.09
N ALA A 8 9.73 6.64 -3.10
CA ALA A 8 10.17 7.27 -4.34
C ALA A 8 11.20 6.41 -5.09
N GLY A 9 12.13 5.77 -4.38
CA GLY A 9 13.07 4.82 -4.98
C GLY A 9 12.34 3.63 -5.64
N GLU A 10 11.33 3.08 -4.96
CA GLU A 10 10.50 2.00 -5.53
C GLU A 10 9.66 2.49 -6.71
N LEU A 11 9.09 3.71 -6.65
CA LEU A 11 8.40 4.30 -7.80
C LEU A 11 9.33 4.44 -8.99
N THR A 12 10.53 5.00 -8.79
CA THR A 12 11.51 5.16 -9.87
C THR A 12 11.86 3.78 -10.48
N ARG A 13 12.13 2.77 -9.64
CA ARG A 13 12.41 1.39 -10.08
C ARG A 13 11.30 0.79 -10.96
N LEU A 14 10.05 1.12 -10.68
CA LEU A 14 8.90 0.66 -11.47
C LEU A 14 8.74 1.48 -12.76
N LEU A 15 8.88 2.80 -12.67
CA LEU A 15 8.53 3.72 -13.75
C LEU A 15 9.60 3.79 -14.85
N ILE A 16 10.88 3.56 -14.56
CA ILE A 16 11.94 3.54 -15.59
C ILE A 16 11.73 2.44 -16.65
N ASN A 17 10.98 1.38 -16.31
CA ASN A 17 10.65 0.27 -17.21
C ASN A 17 9.15 0.22 -17.55
N HIS A 18 8.40 1.28 -17.25
CA HIS A 18 6.97 1.31 -17.55
C HIS A 18 6.73 1.64 -19.02
N PRO A 19 5.94 0.85 -19.77
CA PRO A 19 5.83 1.01 -21.24
C PRO A 19 5.15 2.31 -21.68
N GLU A 20 4.35 2.94 -20.82
CA GLU A 20 3.49 4.08 -21.15
C GLU A 20 3.91 5.38 -20.42
N VAL A 21 5.07 5.39 -19.73
CA VAL A 21 5.44 6.49 -18.85
C VAL A 21 6.88 6.94 -19.09
N GLU A 22 7.07 8.25 -19.12
CA GLU A 22 8.35 8.91 -19.03
C GLU A 22 8.46 9.70 -17.72
N ILE A 23 9.59 9.61 -17.04
CA ILE A 23 9.85 10.36 -15.80
C ILE A 23 10.30 11.76 -16.13
N GLY A 24 9.43 12.76 -15.92
CA GLY A 24 9.75 14.17 -16.19
C GLY A 24 10.74 14.75 -15.18
N PHE A 25 10.58 14.44 -13.89
CA PHE A 25 11.52 14.86 -12.85
C PHE A 25 11.40 14.00 -11.58
N ILE A 26 12.46 14.00 -10.77
CA ILE A 26 12.48 13.43 -9.40
C ILE A 26 13.00 14.53 -8.47
N HIS A 27 12.12 15.21 -7.74
CA HIS A 27 12.49 16.34 -6.91
C HIS A 27 12.96 15.92 -5.52
N SER A 28 14.13 16.46 -5.11
CA SER A 28 14.66 16.34 -3.75
C SER A 28 15.50 17.56 -3.38
N THR A 29 15.09 18.33 -2.39
CA THR A 29 15.85 19.48 -1.93
C THR A 29 17.20 19.13 -1.30
N SER A 30 17.29 17.97 -0.64
CA SER A 30 18.53 17.54 0.05
C SER A 30 19.57 16.88 -0.87
N HIS A 31 19.18 16.46 -2.09
CA HIS A 31 20.03 15.71 -3.02
C HIS A 31 20.03 16.31 -4.44
N ALA A 32 19.56 17.56 -4.58
CA ALA A 32 19.50 18.24 -5.86
C ALA A 32 20.84 18.18 -6.63
N GLY A 33 20.79 17.83 -7.92
CA GLY A 33 21.95 17.67 -8.79
C GLY A 33 22.73 16.36 -8.64
N GLN A 34 22.43 15.53 -7.62
CA GLN A 34 23.06 14.22 -7.46
C GLN A 34 22.38 13.17 -8.35
N PRO A 35 23.10 12.17 -8.86
CA PRO A 35 22.49 11.02 -9.53
C PRO A 35 21.49 10.31 -8.60
N VAL A 36 20.36 9.89 -9.15
CA VAL A 36 19.34 9.15 -8.39
C VAL A 36 19.93 7.84 -7.83
N SER A 37 20.82 7.19 -8.56
CA SER A 37 21.55 6.00 -8.14
C SER A 37 22.50 6.22 -6.95
N ALA A 38 22.90 7.45 -6.64
CA ALA A 38 23.70 7.76 -5.45
C ALA A 38 22.90 7.61 -4.13
N VAL A 39 21.58 7.67 -4.18
CA VAL A 39 20.66 7.48 -3.04
C VAL A 39 19.93 6.15 -3.13
N HIS A 40 19.52 5.78 -4.34
CA HIS A 40 18.84 4.54 -4.66
C HIS A 40 19.80 3.60 -5.40
N GLU A 41 20.78 3.06 -4.65
CA GLU A 41 21.91 2.29 -5.19
C GLU A 41 21.49 1.09 -6.05
N GLY A 42 20.32 0.53 -5.82
CA GLY A 42 19.73 -0.54 -6.64
C GLY A 42 19.39 -0.13 -8.08
N LEU A 43 19.51 1.16 -8.43
CA LEU A 43 19.31 1.69 -9.78
C LEU A 43 20.65 2.00 -10.52
N LEU A 44 21.75 1.54 -9.96
CA LEU A 44 23.06 1.72 -10.58
C LEU A 44 23.13 1.01 -11.95
N GLY A 45 23.36 1.78 -13.00
CA GLY A 45 23.41 1.26 -14.37
C GLY A 45 22.04 1.20 -15.08
N ASP A 46 20.93 1.47 -14.38
CA ASP A 46 19.59 1.44 -14.96
C ASP A 46 19.11 2.83 -15.41
N THR A 47 19.70 3.91 -14.88
CA THR A 47 19.30 5.29 -15.19
C THR A 47 20.40 6.30 -14.92
N ASP A 48 20.45 7.36 -15.74
CA ASP A 48 21.32 8.54 -15.57
C ASP A 48 20.56 9.74 -14.98
N LEU A 49 19.32 9.55 -14.52
CA LEU A 49 18.51 10.61 -13.92
C LEU A 49 19.18 11.21 -12.68
N CYS A 50 19.08 12.53 -12.55
CA CYS A 50 19.51 13.26 -11.37
C CYS A 50 18.32 13.86 -10.63
N PHE A 51 18.47 14.08 -9.32
CA PHE A 51 17.47 14.79 -8.53
C PHE A 51 17.38 16.26 -8.98
N ALA A 52 16.16 16.70 -9.25
CA ALA A 52 15.87 18.09 -9.58
C ALA A 52 15.79 18.97 -8.32
N ALA A 53 16.32 20.19 -8.40
CA ALA A 53 16.15 21.23 -7.39
C ALA A 53 14.76 21.88 -7.49
N ASP A 54 14.32 22.12 -8.72
CA ASP A 54 13.07 22.79 -9.08
C ASP A 54 12.18 21.84 -9.87
N PHE A 55 10.89 22.19 -10.02
CA PHE A 55 9.91 21.43 -10.78
C PHE A 55 8.85 22.35 -11.38
N ASP A 56 8.27 21.93 -12.50
CA ASP A 56 7.11 22.58 -13.11
C ASP A 56 5.94 21.58 -13.13
N LEU A 57 4.88 21.90 -12.39
CA LEU A 57 3.68 21.08 -12.31
C LEU A 57 2.86 21.09 -13.61
N ASN A 58 3.06 22.09 -14.50
CA ASN A 58 2.37 22.17 -15.78
C ASN A 58 3.08 21.34 -16.86
N ALA A 59 4.30 20.87 -16.61
CA ALA A 59 5.09 20.07 -17.55
C ALA A 59 4.86 18.56 -17.41
N VAL A 60 3.97 18.12 -16.50
CA VAL A 60 3.72 16.70 -16.24
C VAL A 60 2.22 16.40 -16.16
N ASP A 61 1.82 15.20 -16.56
CA ASP A 61 0.43 14.73 -16.53
C ASP A 61 0.05 14.09 -15.19
N VAL A 62 1.04 13.49 -14.50
CA VAL A 62 0.86 12.78 -13.25
C VAL A 62 1.94 13.17 -12.24
N LEU A 63 1.54 13.43 -11.01
CA LEU A 63 2.41 13.74 -9.89
C LEU A 63 2.26 12.70 -8.77
N PHE A 64 3.37 12.16 -8.29
CA PHE A 64 3.42 11.36 -7.07
C PHE A 64 3.97 12.19 -5.92
N LEU A 65 3.21 12.29 -4.82
CA LEU A 65 3.65 12.89 -3.57
C LEU A 65 4.17 11.80 -2.63
N CYS A 66 5.49 11.74 -2.47
CA CYS A 66 6.20 10.76 -1.63
C CYS A 66 6.75 11.39 -0.34
N GLN A 67 6.21 12.51 0.07
CA GLN A 67 6.60 13.22 1.27
C GLN A 67 6.04 12.53 2.53
N GLY A 68 6.54 12.92 3.70
CA GLY A 68 5.99 12.42 4.97
C GLY A 68 4.60 12.96 5.27
N HIS A 69 3.92 12.31 6.22
CA HIS A 69 2.59 12.70 6.67
C HIS A 69 2.53 14.17 7.14
N GLY A 70 1.45 14.87 6.82
CA GLY A 70 1.25 16.30 7.07
C GLY A 70 1.92 17.22 6.04
N LYS A 71 2.67 16.67 5.08
CA LYS A 71 3.42 17.45 4.09
C LYS A 71 2.63 17.73 2.81
N SER A 72 1.69 16.90 2.46
CA SER A 72 0.88 17.11 1.25
C SER A 72 -0.06 18.30 1.39
N THR A 73 -0.65 18.50 2.55
CA THR A 73 -1.45 19.70 2.87
C THR A 73 -0.61 20.95 2.77
N GLN A 74 0.62 20.94 3.33
CA GLN A 74 1.55 22.08 3.24
C GLN A 74 1.95 22.33 1.77
N PHE A 75 2.25 21.28 1.00
CA PHE A 75 2.64 21.39 -0.40
C PHE A 75 1.57 22.12 -1.23
N TRP A 76 0.28 21.76 -1.06
CA TRP A 76 -0.81 22.42 -1.79
C TRP A 76 -1.14 23.82 -1.30
N ALA A 77 -0.76 24.18 -0.10
CA ALA A 77 -0.86 25.57 0.38
C ALA A 77 0.18 26.49 -0.30
N GLU A 78 1.31 25.92 -0.72
CA GLU A 78 2.42 26.66 -1.35
C GLU A 78 2.40 26.60 -2.89
N HIS A 79 1.76 25.55 -3.47
CA HIS A 79 1.75 25.30 -4.90
C HIS A 79 0.32 25.14 -5.42
N PRO A 80 -0.17 26.03 -6.29
CA PRO A 80 -1.49 25.85 -6.91
C PRO A 80 -1.56 24.55 -7.72
N LEU A 81 -2.65 23.81 -7.55
CA LEU A 81 -2.90 22.56 -8.26
C LEU A 81 -3.37 22.86 -9.70
N PRO A 82 -2.61 22.50 -10.76
CA PRO A 82 -3.05 22.65 -12.14
C PRO A 82 -4.31 21.82 -12.44
N ASP A 83 -5.23 22.34 -13.25
CA ASP A 83 -6.52 21.67 -13.53
C ASP A 83 -6.37 20.34 -14.28
N THR A 84 -5.32 20.19 -15.07
CA THR A 84 -5.04 18.98 -15.88
C THR A 84 -4.24 17.92 -15.12
N LEU A 85 -3.58 18.29 -14.02
CA LEU A 85 -2.66 17.42 -13.29
C LEU A 85 -3.42 16.34 -12.53
N ARG A 86 -3.04 15.07 -12.72
CA ARG A 86 -3.45 13.95 -11.88
C ARG A 86 -2.45 13.78 -10.74
N VAL A 87 -2.96 13.47 -9.55
CA VAL A 87 -2.11 13.34 -8.34
C VAL A 87 -2.38 12.03 -7.62
N ILE A 88 -1.30 11.34 -7.26
CA ILE A 88 -1.34 10.20 -6.35
C ILE A 88 -0.52 10.56 -5.11
N ASP A 89 -1.20 10.70 -3.98
CA ASP A 89 -0.60 11.04 -2.69
C ASP A 89 -0.36 9.79 -1.84
N LEU A 90 0.89 9.53 -1.47
CA LEU A 90 1.27 8.40 -0.61
C LEU A 90 1.25 8.76 0.88
N ALA A 91 1.04 10.05 1.24
CA ALA A 91 0.86 10.46 2.63
C ALA A 91 -0.54 10.08 3.16
N GLN A 92 -0.76 10.31 4.45
CA GLN A 92 -2.07 10.02 5.06
C GLN A 92 -3.08 11.16 4.94
N ASP A 93 -2.64 12.34 4.50
CA ASP A 93 -3.32 13.63 4.63
C ASP A 93 -4.75 13.62 4.08
N PHE A 94 -4.97 12.94 2.96
CA PHE A 94 -6.26 12.93 2.25
C PHE A 94 -6.90 11.54 2.15
N ARG A 95 -6.47 10.58 2.96
CA ARG A 95 -7.08 9.23 2.98
C ARG A 95 -8.50 9.21 3.54
N ASP A 96 -8.95 10.29 4.14
CA ASP A 96 -10.33 10.53 4.54
C ASP A 96 -11.24 10.97 3.39
N GLU A 97 -10.70 11.04 2.17
CA GLU A 97 -11.36 11.53 0.94
C GLU A 97 -11.73 13.01 0.99
N SER A 98 -11.10 13.79 1.88
CA SER A 98 -11.20 15.25 1.87
C SER A 98 -10.56 15.87 0.62
N ALA A 99 -10.84 17.13 0.36
CA ALA A 99 -10.30 17.93 -0.75
C ALA A 99 -10.48 17.31 -2.15
N GLY A 100 -11.50 16.47 -2.36
CA GLY A 100 -11.79 15.84 -3.65
C GLY A 100 -10.90 14.62 -3.98
N TYR A 101 -10.13 14.12 -3.03
CA TYR A 101 -9.39 12.88 -3.21
C TYR A 101 -10.29 11.65 -3.17
N VAL A 102 -9.96 10.66 -3.97
CA VAL A 102 -10.54 9.30 -3.92
C VAL A 102 -9.57 8.37 -3.22
N TYR A 103 -10.07 7.54 -2.31
CA TYR A 103 -9.25 6.56 -1.62
C TYR A 103 -8.78 5.47 -2.58
N GLY A 104 -7.47 5.30 -2.75
CA GLY A 104 -6.82 4.55 -3.82
C GLY A 104 -6.67 3.05 -3.53
N LEU A 105 -7.71 2.35 -3.12
CA LEU A 105 -7.73 0.88 -3.02
C LEU A 105 -8.52 0.31 -4.21
N PRO A 106 -7.87 -0.22 -5.26
CA PRO A 106 -8.54 -0.69 -6.48
C PRO A 106 -9.59 -1.77 -6.23
N GLU A 107 -9.33 -2.68 -5.31
CA GLU A 107 -10.23 -3.78 -4.94
C GLU A 107 -11.53 -3.30 -4.28
N LEU A 108 -11.53 -2.07 -3.75
CA LEU A 108 -12.70 -1.44 -3.12
C LEU A 108 -13.46 -0.56 -4.11
N GLN A 109 -12.77 0.28 -4.89
CA GLN A 109 -13.44 1.36 -5.62
C GLN A 109 -12.79 1.72 -6.97
N ARG A 110 -12.42 0.70 -7.76
CA ARG A 110 -11.81 0.84 -9.09
C ARG A 110 -12.52 1.87 -9.97
N GLN A 111 -13.87 1.86 -10.04
CA GLN A 111 -14.63 2.77 -10.88
C GLN A 111 -14.45 4.24 -10.46
N ARG A 112 -14.38 4.51 -9.16
CA ARG A 112 -14.13 5.88 -8.67
C ARG A 112 -12.70 6.32 -9.00
N ILE A 113 -11.72 5.41 -8.89
CA ILE A 113 -10.32 5.68 -9.22
C ILE A 113 -10.17 6.00 -10.71
N SER A 114 -10.84 5.28 -11.62
CA SER A 114 -10.75 5.52 -13.06
C SER A 114 -11.23 6.91 -13.49
N GLY A 115 -12.17 7.49 -12.76
CA GLY A 115 -12.67 8.85 -12.98
C GLY A 115 -11.99 9.93 -12.14
N ALA A 116 -11.05 9.54 -11.28
CA ALA A 116 -10.44 10.47 -10.34
C ALA A 116 -9.28 11.25 -10.96
N ARG A 117 -9.14 12.51 -10.52
CA ARG A 117 -7.93 13.31 -10.75
C ARG A 117 -6.97 13.26 -9.55
N LEU A 118 -7.50 13.08 -8.35
CA LEU A 118 -6.77 13.05 -7.10
C LEU A 118 -7.02 11.72 -6.39
N VAL A 119 -5.95 10.99 -6.09
CA VAL A 119 -6.02 9.68 -5.41
C VAL A 119 -5.13 9.68 -4.18
N ALA A 120 -5.71 9.35 -3.02
CA ALA A 120 -4.98 9.13 -1.77
C ALA A 120 -4.65 7.64 -1.63
N ASN A 121 -3.38 7.29 -1.80
CA ASN A 121 -2.92 5.91 -1.76
C ASN A 121 -2.98 5.35 -0.32
N PRO A 122 -3.55 4.15 -0.10
CA PRO A 122 -3.69 3.56 1.22
C PRO A 122 -2.38 3.37 1.99
N GLY A 123 -2.49 3.28 3.32
CA GLY A 123 -1.37 2.82 4.14
C GLY A 123 -1.10 1.32 3.96
N CYS A 124 0.15 0.92 4.18
CA CYS A 124 0.56 -0.47 3.90
C CYS A 124 -0.19 -1.51 4.73
N PHE A 125 -0.34 -1.31 6.04
CA PHE A 125 -1.19 -2.17 6.86
C PHE A 125 -2.67 -2.03 6.51
N ALA A 126 -3.12 -0.82 6.17
CA ALA A 126 -4.52 -0.64 5.76
C ALA A 126 -4.84 -1.47 4.51
N THR A 127 -3.94 -1.53 3.54
CA THR A 127 -4.09 -2.41 2.37
C THR A 127 -4.22 -3.87 2.79
N ALA A 128 -3.26 -4.41 3.55
CA ALA A 128 -3.28 -5.83 3.94
C ALA A 128 -4.52 -6.21 4.75
N LEU A 129 -4.90 -5.37 5.72
CA LEU A 129 -6.02 -5.64 6.60
C LEU A 129 -7.36 -5.49 5.89
N GLN A 130 -7.53 -4.48 5.07
CA GLN A 130 -8.74 -4.35 4.27
C GLN A 130 -8.92 -5.52 3.32
N LEU A 131 -7.87 -5.92 2.59
CA LEU A 131 -7.95 -7.09 1.70
C LEU A 131 -8.30 -8.39 2.44
N SER A 132 -7.99 -8.50 3.73
CA SER A 132 -8.44 -9.65 4.54
C SER A 132 -9.89 -9.54 5.01
N MET A 133 -10.54 -8.36 4.95
CA MET A 133 -11.88 -8.13 5.52
C MET A 133 -12.94 -7.68 4.53
N LEU A 134 -12.56 -7.10 3.37
CA LEU A 134 -13.52 -6.57 2.38
C LEU A 134 -14.56 -7.58 1.93
N PRO A 135 -14.23 -8.86 1.63
CA PRO A 135 -15.25 -9.84 1.22
C PRO A 135 -16.30 -10.10 2.31
N LEU A 136 -15.87 -10.17 3.57
CA LEU A 136 -16.76 -10.33 4.72
C LEU A 136 -17.66 -9.10 4.91
N ALA A 137 -17.09 -7.90 4.79
CA ALA A 137 -17.84 -6.65 4.88
C ALA A 137 -18.89 -6.54 3.78
N ALA A 138 -18.52 -6.85 2.53
CA ALA A 138 -19.45 -6.83 1.39
C ALA A 138 -20.60 -7.84 1.52
N ALA A 139 -20.35 -8.96 2.22
CA ALA A 139 -21.35 -9.96 2.52
C ALA A 139 -22.17 -9.67 3.80
N GLY A 140 -21.89 -8.56 4.51
CA GLY A 140 -22.56 -8.23 5.78
C GLY A 140 -22.19 -9.16 6.94
N MET A 141 -21.00 -9.77 6.90
CA MET A 141 -20.59 -10.85 7.80
C MET A 141 -19.49 -10.45 8.81
N LEU A 142 -19.16 -9.17 8.91
CA LEU A 142 -18.22 -8.72 9.94
C LEU A 142 -18.87 -8.81 11.33
N PRO A 143 -18.21 -9.44 12.31
CA PRO A 143 -18.68 -9.43 13.70
C PRO A 143 -18.40 -8.08 14.38
N ASP A 144 -18.95 -7.89 15.58
CA ASP A 144 -18.73 -6.69 16.39
C ASP A 144 -17.27 -6.55 16.87
N ARG A 145 -16.52 -7.64 16.89
CA ARG A 145 -15.10 -7.64 17.30
C ARG A 145 -14.26 -8.48 16.34
N ILE A 146 -13.22 -7.87 15.83
CA ILE A 146 -12.27 -8.50 14.89
C ILE A 146 -10.89 -8.46 15.54
N SER A 147 -10.24 -9.60 15.64
CA SER A 147 -8.87 -9.69 16.14
C SER A 147 -7.89 -9.70 14.98
N VAL A 148 -6.87 -8.88 15.09
CA VAL A 148 -5.86 -8.70 14.04
C VAL A 148 -4.45 -8.62 14.63
N SER A 149 -3.53 -9.36 14.06
CA SER A 149 -2.10 -9.16 14.26
C SER A 149 -1.40 -9.01 12.91
N GLY A 150 -0.32 -8.25 12.86
CA GLY A 150 0.43 -8.09 11.63
C GLY A 150 1.90 -7.84 11.89
N VAL A 151 2.75 -8.63 11.23
CA VAL A 151 4.21 -8.46 11.30
C VAL A 151 4.67 -7.69 10.08
N THR A 152 5.41 -6.58 10.29
CA THR A 152 5.94 -5.73 9.21
C THR A 152 7.45 -5.63 9.23
N GLY A 153 8.04 -5.50 8.05
CA GLY A 153 9.45 -5.17 7.88
C GLY A 153 9.81 -3.76 8.37
N SER A 154 11.11 -3.54 8.61
CA SER A 154 11.63 -2.30 9.16
C SER A 154 11.51 -1.10 8.21
N THR A 155 11.48 -1.32 6.89
CA THR A 155 11.36 -0.24 5.89
C THR A 155 10.05 0.55 5.99
N GLY A 156 9.01 -0.01 6.62
CA GLY A 156 7.77 0.72 6.91
C GLY A 156 7.94 1.92 7.86
N ALA A 157 9.08 2.04 8.54
CA ALA A 157 9.41 3.20 9.37
C ALA A 157 10.07 4.35 8.60
N GLY A 158 10.39 4.17 7.32
CA GLY A 158 11.07 5.16 6.48
C GLY A 158 12.60 5.12 6.60
N VAL A 159 13.26 6.00 5.84
CA VAL A 159 14.74 6.06 5.72
C VAL A 159 15.42 6.56 6.98
N LYS A 160 14.78 7.47 7.72
CA LYS A 160 15.43 8.09 8.90
C LYS A 160 15.68 7.04 10.00
N PRO A 161 16.93 6.85 10.45
CA PRO A 161 17.24 5.94 11.53
C PRO A 161 16.49 6.30 12.82
N GLY A 162 15.98 5.30 13.50
CA GLY A 162 15.34 5.43 14.80
C GLY A 162 15.90 4.40 15.78
N SER A 163 15.74 4.65 17.09
CA SER A 163 16.23 3.76 18.14
C SER A 163 15.78 2.30 18.00
N THR A 164 14.61 2.06 17.39
CA THR A 164 14.04 0.72 17.23
C THR A 164 14.18 0.16 15.80
N THR A 165 14.86 0.87 14.90
CA THR A 165 15.03 0.47 13.50
C THR A 165 16.50 0.29 13.08
N HIS A 166 17.45 0.74 13.89
CA HIS A 166 18.86 0.50 13.58
C HIS A 166 19.23 -0.98 13.77
N PHE A 167 20.30 -1.41 13.10
CA PHE A 167 20.70 -2.81 12.98
C PHE A 167 20.82 -3.53 14.33
N SER A 168 21.57 -2.98 15.30
CA SER A 168 21.80 -3.64 16.59
C SER A 168 20.54 -3.84 17.43
N TRP A 169 19.51 -2.99 17.23
CA TRP A 169 18.21 -3.19 17.91
C TRP A 169 17.33 -4.19 17.16
N ARG A 170 17.32 -4.14 15.83
CA ARG A 170 16.35 -4.88 15.02
C ARG A 170 16.82 -6.28 14.65
N SER A 171 18.13 -6.54 14.62
CA SER A 171 18.65 -7.88 14.39
C SER A 171 18.17 -8.83 15.48
N ASP A 172 17.65 -9.99 15.05
CA ASP A 172 17.15 -11.06 15.94
C ASP A 172 16.09 -10.61 16.98
N ASN A 173 15.32 -9.56 16.66
CA ASN A 173 14.35 -8.96 17.58
C ASN A 173 13.00 -8.68 16.94
N LEU A 174 11.94 -8.92 17.70
CA LEU A 174 10.56 -8.55 17.42
C LEU A 174 10.03 -7.58 18.46
N SER A 175 9.18 -6.64 18.07
CA SER A 175 8.56 -5.74 19.03
C SER A 175 7.18 -5.27 18.59
N VAL A 176 6.23 -5.27 19.52
CA VAL A 176 4.92 -4.63 19.33
C VAL A 176 5.09 -3.11 19.32
N TYR A 177 4.30 -2.42 18.52
CA TYR A 177 4.23 -0.97 18.54
C TYR A 177 2.80 -0.48 18.29
N LYS A 178 2.40 0.61 18.92
CA LYS A 178 1.05 1.23 18.81
C LYS A 178 -0.12 0.20 18.85
N PRO A 179 -0.15 -0.76 19.82
CA PRO A 179 -1.26 -1.70 19.90
C PRO A 179 -2.58 -0.95 20.11
N PHE A 180 -3.63 -1.38 19.40
CA PHE A 180 -4.99 -0.84 19.43
C PHE A 180 -5.14 0.64 19.03
N ASN A 181 -4.04 1.33 18.70
CA ASN A 181 -4.01 2.76 18.36
C ASN A 181 -3.12 3.05 17.14
N HIS A 182 -3.24 2.23 16.11
CA HIS A 182 -2.51 2.43 14.87
C HIS A 182 -3.28 3.40 13.96
N GLN A 183 -2.56 4.36 13.35
CA GLN A 183 -3.18 5.40 12.50
C GLN A 183 -3.98 4.84 11.31
N HIS A 184 -3.66 3.66 10.82
CA HIS A 184 -4.38 3.03 9.71
C HIS A 184 -5.79 2.52 10.08
N LEU A 185 -6.13 2.43 11.36
CA LEU A 185 -7.48 1.98 11.77
C LEU A 185 -8.58 2.91 11.27
N ALA A 186 -8.31 4.21 11.20
CA ALA A 186 -9.29 5.19 10.72
C ALA A 186 -9.73 4.92 9.27
N GLU A 187 -8.75 4.72 8.36
CA GLU A 187 -9.04 4.42 6.95
C GLU A 187 -9.69 3.03 6.76
N ILE A 188 -9.28 2.02 7.56
CA ILE A 188 -9.85 0.68 7.54
C ILE A 188 -11.32 0.72 7.97
N CYS A 189 -11.60 1.27 9.15
CA CYS A 189 -12.97 1.34 9.68
C CYS A 189 -13.91 2.09 8.74
N ARG A 190 -13.44 3.18 8.10
CA ARG A 190 -14.24 3.91 7.12
C ARG A 190 -14.64 3.03 5.94
N SER A 191 -13.71 2.29 5.35
CA SER A 191 -13.97 1.40 4.22
C SER A 191 -14.95 0.29 4.58
N LEU A 192 -14.77 -0.34 5.75
CA LEU A 192 -15.63 -1.42 6.22
C LEU A 192 -17.05 -0.93 6.52
N LYS A 193 -17.19 0.22 7.18
CA LYS A 193 -18.50 0.86 7.42
C LYS A 193 -19.21 1.24 6.13
N GLY A 194 -18.46 1.62 5.10
CA GLY A 194 -19.00 1.92 3.77
C GLY A 194 -19.56 0.69 3.04
N LEU A 195 -19.02 -0.51 3.31
CA LEU A 195 -19.50 -1.77 2.72
C LEU A 195 -20.58 -2.44 3.55
N GLN A 196 -20.38 -2.55 4.85
CA GLN A 196 -21.37 -3.12 5.78
C GLN A 196 -22.05 -2.00 6.54
N ASN A 197 -23.18 -1.53 6.00
CA ASN A 197 -23.95 -0.44 6.60
C ASN A 197 -24.40 -0.79 8.03
N GLY A 198 -24.19 0.13 8.95
CA GLY A 198 -24.53 -0.06 10.37
C GLY A 198 -23.48 -0.84 11.17
N TRP A 199 -22.41 -1.33 10.56
CA TRP A 199 -21.32 -1.95 11.32
C TRP A 199 -20.60 -0.90 12.18
N ASP A 200 -20.53 -1.14 13.49
CA ASP A 200 -19.83 -0.28 14.46
C ASP A 200 -18.88 -1.08 15.36
N GLY A 201 -18.37 -2.17 14.82
CA GLY A 201 -17.47 -3.07 15.52
C GLY A 201 -16.08 -2.51 15.78
N VAL A 202 -15.32 -3.22 16.57
CA VAL A 202 -13.97 -2.88 17.01
C VAL A 202 -12.94 -3.81 16.37
N ILE A 203 -11.82 -3.24 15.93
CA ILE A 203 -10.66 -3.99 15.42
C ILE A 203 -9.55 -3.95 16.49
N ASP A 204 -9.31 -5.09 17.13
CA ASP A 204 -8.21 -5.27 18.07
C ASP A 204 -6.92 -5.55 17.29
N PHE A 205 -6.24 -4.49 16.87
CA PHE A 205 -5.05 -4.59 16.06
C PHE A 205 -3.75 -4.50 16.88
N VAL A 206 -2.92 -5.54 16.76
CA VAL A 206 -1.59 -5.62 17.39
C VAL A 206 -0.52 -5.69 16.29
N PRO A 207 0.06 -4.55 15.89
CA PRO A 207 1.16 -4.54 14.94
C PRO A 207 2.49 -4.90 15.59
N VAL A 208 3.28 -5.70 14.88
CA VAL A 208 4.60 -6.18 15.28
C VAL A 208 5.63 -5.76 14.24
N ARG A 209 6.76 -5.22 14.66
CA ARG A 209 7.90 -5.00 13.78
C ARG A 209 8.82 -6.21 13.81
N GLY A 210 9.01 -6.81 12.63
CA GLY A 210 9.80 -8.02 12.43
C GLY A 210 11.28 -7.77 12.18
N ASN A 211 12.06 -8.85 12.20
CA ASN A 211 13.48 -8.88 11.89
C ASN A 211 13.74 -9.12 10.39
N PHE A 212 13.13 -8.30 9.55
CA PHE A 212 13.32 -8.30 8.10
C PHE A 212 13.06 -6.90 7.52
N ALA A 213 13.57 -6.65 6.32
CA ALA A 213 13.47 -5.34 5.71
C ALA A 213 12.08 -5.06 5.12
N ARG A 214 11.53 -5.99 4.33
CA ARG A 214 10.34 -5.78 3.50
C ARG A 214 9.26 -6.82 3.76
N GLY A 215 8.02 -6.37 3.64
CA GLY A 215 6.83 -7.20 3.68
C GLY A 215 5.94 -6.94 4.88
N ILE A 216 4.67 -7.32 4.73
CA ILE A 216 3.67 -7.41 5.78
C ILE A 216 3.02 -8.79 5.70
N TYR A 217 2.98 -9.46 6.83
CA TYR A 217 2.19 -10.67 7.04
C TYR A 217 1.11 -10.38 8.06
N ALA A 218 -0.12 -10.22 7.59
CA ALA A 218 -1.28 -9.90 8.42
C ALA A 218 -2.10 -11.16 8.69
N MET A 219 -2.62 -11.27 9.90
CA MET A 219 -3.48 -12.35 10.38
C MET A 219 -4.73 -11.72 10.97
N THR A 220 -5.88 -11.99 10.35
CA THR A 220 -7.20 -11.55 10.82
C THR A 220 -8.00 -12.78 11.21
N TRP A 221 -8.55 -12.84 12.42
CA TRP A 221 -9.41 -13.96 12.80
C TRP A 221 -10.69 -13.49 13.47
N ILE A 222 -11.76 -14.22 13.18
CA ILE A 222 -13.10 -13.97 13.67
C ILE A 222 -13.76 -15.28 14.12
N HIS A 223 -14.77 -15.17 14.98
CA HIS A 223 -15.68 -16.27 15.27
C HIS A 223 -16.80 -16.29 14.24
N THR A 224 -17.01 -17.45 13.61
CA THR A 224 -18.04 -17.67 12.60
C THR A 224 -18.21 -19.17 12.35
N ASP A 225 -19.43 -19.57 11.97
CA ASP A 225 -19.73 -20.95 11.55
C ASP A 225 -19.46 -21.19 10.07
N MET A 226 -18.84 -20.21 9.36
CA MET A 226 -18.47 -20.33 7.95
C MET A 226 -17.46 -21.45 7.78
N THR A 227 -17.73 -22.36 6.85
CA THR A 227 -16.77 -23.40 6.46
C THR A 227 -15.62 -22.80 5.64
N GLU A 228 -14.48 -23.49 5.62
CA GLU A 228 -13.34 -23.04 4.80
C GLU A 228 -13.69 -22.94 3.31
N GLU A 229 -14.46 -23.92 2.80
CA GLU A 229 -14.90 -23.90 1.39
C GLU A 229 -15.78 -22.69 1.08
N ALA A 230 -16.74 -22.35 1.97
CA ALA A 230 -17.60 -21.19 1.80
C ALA A 230 -16.79 -19.87 1.87
N ALA A 231 -15.86 -19.76 2.82
CA ALA A 231 -14.99 -18.61 2.93
C ALA A 231 -14.09 -18.47 1.69
N ARG A 232 -13.45 -19.55 1.26
CA ARG A 232 -12.58 -19.56 0.07
C ARG A 232 -13.35 -19.13 -1.18
N ARG A 233 -14.56 -19.62 -1.36
CA ARG A 233 -15.44 -19.21 -2.47
C ARG A 233 -15.79 -17.73 -2.40
N LEU A 234 -16.21 -17.22 -1.23
CA LEU A 234 -16.53 -15.80 -1.03
C LEU A 234 -15.36 -14.89 -1.45
N TYR A 235 -14.15 -15.22 -1.01
CA TYR A 235 -12.95 -14.44 -1.33
C TYR A 235 -12.56 -14.57 -2.80
N THR A 236 -12.62 -15.76 -3.37
CA THR A 236 -12.30 -15.98 -4.79
C THR A 236 -13.27 -15.22 -5.70
N ASP A 237 -14.55 -15.26 -5.40
CA ASP A 237 -15.58 -14.57 -6.19
C ASP A 237 -15.40 -13.06 -6.06
N PHE A 238 -15.15 -12.54 -4.86
CA PHE A 238 -14.94 -11.11 -4.64
C PHE A 238 -13.70 -10.57 -5.38
N TYR A 239 -12.59 -11.30 -5.38
CA TYR A 239 -11.34 -10.87 -6.03
C TYR A 239 -11.17 -11.37 -7.47
N ALA A 240 -12.21 -11.95 -8.09
CA ALA A 240 -12.12 -12.54 -9.44
C ALA A 240 -11.58 -11.58 -10.53
N THR A 241 -11.80 -10.26 -10.35
CA THR A 241 -11.34 -9.23 -11.30
C THR A 241 -10.15 -8.41 -10.79
N ALA A 242 -9.58 -8.77 -9.63
CA ALA A 242 -8.45 -8.06 -9.02
C ALA A 242 -7.13 -8.73 -9.44
N PRO A 243 -6.35 -8.16 -10.38
CA PRO A 243 -5.22 -8.86 -11.00
C PRO A 243 -4.06 -9.14 -10.02
N PHE A 244 -4.02 -8.43 -8.90
CA PHE A 244 -2.94 -8.54 -7.91
C PHE A 244 -3.37 -9.16 -6.58
N THR A 245 -4.66 -9.47 -6.39
CA THR A 245 -5.15 -10.10 -5.15
C THR A 245 -5.48 -11.56 -5.42
N ILE A 246 -4.71 -12.47 -4.81
CA ILE A 246 -4.71 -13.88 -5.12
C ILE A 246 -5.12 -14.67 -3.88
N VAL A 247 -6.19 -15.45 -3.97
CA VAL A 247 -6.56 -16.43 -2.93
C VAL A 247 -5.75 -17.71 -3.17
N ALA A 248 -4.82 -18.00 -2.27
CA ALA A 248 -3.95 -19.15 -2.39
C ALA A 248 -4.69 -20.47 -2.12
N PRO A 249 -4.38 -21.55 -2.84
CA PRO A 249 -5.00 -22.86 -2.59
C PRO A 249 -4.51 -23.52 -1.29
N GLY A 250 -3.39 -23.07 -0.73
CA GLY A 250 -2.74 -23.62 0.45
C GLY A 250 -2.22 -22.53 1.39
N GLU A 251 -1.20 -22.86 2.16
CA GLU A 251 -0.55 -21.95 3.11
C GLU A 251 0.10 -20.76 2.41
N VAL A 252 0.11 -19.64 3.11
CA VAL A 252 0.69 -18.38 2.63
C VAL A 252 1.89 -18.03 3.49
N ASP A 253 2.98 -17.66 2.83
CA ASP A 253 4.16 -17.09 3.44
C ASP A 253 4.54 -15.74 2.82
N LEU A 254 5.41 -15.02 3.50
CA LEU A 254 5.79 -13.67 3.10
C LEU A 254 6.59 -13.63 1.79
N LYS A 255 7.40 -14.66 1.49
CA LYS A 255 8.23 -14.72 0.29
C LYS A 255 7.42 -14.81 -1.01
N GLN A 256 6.17 -15.26 -0.95
CA GLN A 256 5.26 -15.27 -2.11
C GLN A 256 4.88 -13.87 -2.60
N ALA A 257 4.99 -12.87 -1.73
CA ALA A 257 4.55 -11.49 -2.00
C ALA A 257 5.69 -10.47 -2.10
N VAL A 258 6.78 -10.64 -1.35
CA VAL A 258 7.90 -9.67 -1.31
C VAL A 258 8.49 -9.44 -2.70
N ASN A 259 8.82 -8.19 -3.01
CA ASN A 259 9.26 -7.68 -4.31
C ASN A 259 8.19 -7.76 -5.43
N THR A 260 6.92 -7.94 -5.10
CA THR A 260 5.82 -7.96 -6.09
C THR A 260 4.69 -7.01 -5.68
N ASN A 261 3.82 -6.68 -6.64
CA ASN A 261 2.56 -5.97 -6.34
C ASN A 261 1.42 -6.93 -5.94
N LYS A 262 1.73 -8.14 -5.53
CA LYS A 262 0.73 -9.14 -5.11
C LYS A 262 0.28 -8.92 -3.67
N ALA A 263 -1.02 -9.17 -3.44
CA ALA A 263 -1.57 -9.55 -2.15
C ALA A 263 -1.94 -11.03 -2.21
N VAL A 264 -1.35 -11.86 -1.36
CA VAL A 264 -1.62 -13.30 -1.31
C VAL A 264 -2.42 -13.60 -0.06
N ILE A 265 -3.63 -14.14 -0.25
CA ILE A 265 -4.60 -14.40 0.82
C ILE A 265 -4.68 -15.90 1.08
N GLY A 266 -4.47 -16.30 2.33
CA GLY A 266 -4.71 -17.64 2.83
C GLY A 266 -5.97 -17.68 3.69
N ILE A 267 -6.70 -18.79 3.63
CA ILE A 267 -7.95 -19.01 4.35
C ILE A 267 -7.87 -20.33 5.06
N THR A 268 -8.15 -20.32 6.36
CA THR A 268 -8.26 -21.52 7.21
C THR A 268 -9.46 -21.37 8.12
N ALA A 269 -10.33 -22.35 8.17
CA ALA A 269 -11.46 -22.37 9.09
C ALA A 269 -11.49 -23.67 9.90
N THR A 270 -11.70 -23.55 11.20
CA THR A 270 -11.83 -24.69 12.11
C THR A 270 -12.60 -24.31 13.39
N GLU A 271 -13.48 -25.19 13.85
CA GLU A 271 -14.16 -25.08 15.14
C GLU A 271 -14.79 -23.70 15.43
N GLY A 272 -15.58 -23.18 14.49
CA GLY A 272 -16.26 -21.89 14.68
C GLY A 272 -15.33 -20.67 14.58
N ARG A 273 -14.15 -20.82 13.98
CA ARG A 273 -13.18 -19.72 13.76
C ARG A 273 -12.71 -19.69 12.32
N LEU A 274 -12.61 -18.50 11.77
CA LEU A 274 -12.00 -18.22 10.47
C LEU A 274 -10.74 -17.40 10.67
N LEU A 275 -9.63 -17.88 10.13
CA LEU A 275 -8.37 -17.15 10.00
C LEU A 275 -8.18 -16.76 8.54
N VAL A 276 -7.97 -15.49 8.29
CA VAL A 276 -7.56 -14.95 6.98
C VAL A 276 -6.16 -14.36 7.13
N THR A 277 -5.21 -14.91 6.39
CA THR A 277 -3.86 -14.35 6.28
C THR A 277 -3.73 -13.53 5.01
N CYS A 278 -2.96 -12.45 5.06
CA CYS A 278 -2.66 -11.63 3.88
C CYS A 278 -1.19 -11.25 3.89
N ALA A 279 -0.45 -11.67 2.86
CA ALA A 279 0.94 -11.30 2.65
C ALA A 279 1.05 -10.28 1.52
N ILE A 280 1.74 -9.16 1.77
CA ILE A 280 2.06 -8.13 0.77
C ILE A 280 3.50 -7.65 0.93
N ASP A 281 4.06 -7.03 -0.10
CA ASP A 281 5.23 -6.17 0.05
C ASP A 281 4.77 -4.78 0.52
N ASN A 282 5.29 -4.30 1.66
CA ASN A 282 4.89 -3.03 2.26
C ASN A 282 5.27 -1.79 1.45
N LEU A 283 6.28 -1.90 0.57
CA LEU A 283 6.72 -0.82 -0.33
C LEU A 283 6.10 -0.91 -1.74
N LEU A 284 5.57 -2.08 -2.13
CA LEU A 284 4.92 -2.28 -3.44
C LEU A 284 3.39 -2.28 -3.30
N LYS A 285 2.75 -3.41 -3.11
CA LYS A 285 1.28 -3.43 -2.93
C LYS A 285 0.83 -2.59 -1.74
N GLY A 286 1.69 -2.44 -0.73
CA GLY A 286 1.45 -1.56 0.41
C GLY A 286 1.71 -0.06 0.15
N ALA A 287 2.33 0.32 -0.96
CA ALA A 287 2.71 1.72 -1.24
C ALA A 287 2.88 2.00 -2.74
N SER A 288 4.11 1.94 -3.26
CA SER A 288 4.48 2.45 -4.59
C SER A 288 3.90 1.60 -5.72
N GLY A 289 3.84 0.30 -5.59
CA GLY A 289 3.23 -0.57 -6.60
C GLY A 289 1.73 -0.32 -6.72
N GLN A 290 1.02 -0.13 -5.61
CA GLN A 290 -0.39 0.27 -5.63
C GLN A 290 -0.57 1.69 -6.19
N ALA A 291 0.36 2.60 -5.94
CA ALA A 291 0.33 3.94 -6.53
C ALA A 291 0.47 3.88 -8.07
N VAL A 292 1.36 3.04 -8.61
CA VAL A 292 1.46 2.80 -10.06
C VAL A 292 0.19 2.11 -10.59
N GLN A 293 -0.37 1.14 -9.87
CA GLN A 293 -1.65 0.52 -10.22
C GLN A 293 -2.77 1.56 -10.30
N ASN A 294 -2.86 2.49 -9.35
CA ASN A 294 -3.80 3.60 -9.37
C ASN A 294 -3.56 4.53 -10.56
N MET A 295 -2.31 4.88 -10.86
CA MET A 295 -1.96 5.67 -12.05
C MET A 295 -2.45 4.99 -13.33
N ASN A 296 -2.20 3.70 -13.49
CA ASN A 296 -2.63 2.94 -14.66
C ASN A 296 -4.16 3.02 -14.85
N ILE A 297 -4.92 2.82 -13.77
CA ILE A 297 -6.39 2.92 -13.80
C ILE A 297 -6.83 4.34 -14.15
N MET A 298 -6.24 5.38 -13.54
CA MET A 298 -6.55 6.79 -13.78
C MET A 298 -6.24 7.22 -15.22
N ALA A 299 -5.17 6.67 -15.82
CA ALA A 299 -4.75 6.98 -17.17
C ALA A 299 -5.44 6.12 -18.24
N GLY A 300 -6.14 5.05 -17.84
CA GLY A 300 -6.77 4.09 -18.76
C GLY A 300 -5.77 3.11 -19.39
N PHE A 301 -4.61 2.92 -18.81
CA PHE A 301 -3.63 1.91 -19.22
C PHE A 301 -4.03 0.49 -18.75
N ASP A 302 -3.32 -0.54 -19.24
CA ASP A 302 -3.40 -1.87 -18.61
C ASP A 302 -3.01 -1.75 -17.14
N GLU A 303 -3.94 -2.11 -16.25
CA GLU A 303 -3.74 -2.01 -14.79
C GLU A 303 -2.47 -2.70 -14.31
N THR A 304 -1.98 -3.71 -15.03
CA THR A 304 -0.80 -4.50 -14.70
C THR A 304 0.50 -3.98 -15.33
N ALA A 305 0.44 -2.93 -16.16
CA ALA A 305 1.61 -2.36 -16.83
C ALA A 305 2.69 -1.96 -15.81
N GLY A 306 3.94 -2.35 -16.04
CA GLY A 306 5.08 -2.09 -15.16
C GLY A 306 5.08 -2.88 -13.84
N LEU A 307 4.05 -3.71 -13.55
CA LEU A 307 3.83 -4.33 -12.22
C LEU A 307 3.91 -5.87 -12.22
N ARG A 308 4.21 -6.51 -13.35
CA ARG A 308 4.31 -7.99 -13.46
C ARG A 308 5.63 -8.53 -12.90
N LEU A 309 5.93 -8.18 -11.67
CA LEU A 309 7.14 -8.58 -10.96
C LEU A 309 7.03 -10.02 -10.44
N LYS A 310 8.18 -10.66 -10.24
CA LYS A 310 8.28 -11.99 -9.64
C LYS A 310 8.91 -11.90 -8.26
N PRO A 311 8.44 -12.68 -7.28
CA PRO A 311 9.09 -12.77 -5.98
C PRO A 311 10.42 -13.52 -6.10
N SER A 312 11.31 -13.28 -5.14
CA SER A 312 12.48 -14.14 -4.93
C SER A 312 12.06 -15.32 -4.06
N ALA A 313 12.32 -16.53 -4.53
CA ALA A 313 11.90 -17.74 -3.81
C ALA A 313 12.75 -18.02 -2.55
N PHE A 314 13.93 -17.42 -2.42
CA PHE A 314 14.90 -17.70 -1.36
C PHE A 314 15.43 -16.40 -0.73
#